data_0d1945912316d500d14ee77316a8d0b6
#
_entry.id   0d1945912316d500d14ee77316a8d0b6
#
_cell.length_a   1.000
_cell.length_b   1.000
_cell.length_c   1.000
_cell.angle_alpha   90.00
_cell.angle_beta   90.00
_cell.angle_gamma   90.00
#
_symmetry.space_group_name_H-M   'P 1'
#
loop_
_entity.id
_entity.type
_entity.pdbx_description
1 polymer ?
#
loop_
_entity_poly.entity_id
_entity_poly.type
_entity_poly.pdbx_seq_one_letter_code
_entity_poly.pdbx_strand_id
1 'polypeptide(L)'
;MTPDESDNATKWIPAERRAVGVIALIGMLRMFGLFALLPVLALHAATLEGATPILIGMAVGAYGLTQASLQIPLGALSDRIGRLPVIVAGLAVFAAGSVLAAYSDTVWGVIAGRLLQGAGAISATLTALIADATRDGVRTRSMAVFGVGVGGAFMIAMIVGPKFSGHFGVPALFLFAAFLAVVAALLLFALPREISRPEVPRQWNFRPAFRSELLRLDAYVFLLHAILTASFVALPFLFVDRLELPLTEHWKMYVGALLLSLAGTIPLIIRDERQGKGSTMGIAVTLMLAGQLVLTFAGFSIATVFGGLVLFFAGFNFLEAGLPARLSLIADDDSRGASLGLFASSQFFGAFVGGLIGGRFLATGRPADVFFVCVLMAAIWLAMQSFGRFRSA
;
A
#
# COMPACT_ATOMS: atom_id res chain seq x y z
N MET A 1 13.09 -15.69 36.49
CA MET A 1 13.03 -16.20 35.12
C MET A 1 14.39 -16.70 34.76
N THR A 2 14.53 -17.98 34.53
CA THR A 2 15.84 -18.58 34.18
C THR A 2 16.25 -18.21 32.76
N PRO A 3 17.54 -18.16 32.38
CA PRO A 3 17.96 -17.82 31.02
C PRO A 3 17.28 -18.67 29.93
N ASP A 4 16.90 -19.89 30.26
CA ASP A 4 16.23 -20.83 29.34
C ASP A 4 14.73 -20.49 29.14
N GLU A 5 14.06 -19.92 30.16
CA GLU A 5 12.68 -19.42 30.05
C GLU A 5 12.59 -18.15 29.22
N SER A 6 13.59 -17.26 29.27
CA SER A 6 13.65 -16.03 28.46
C SER A 6 13.93 -16.34 27.00
N ASP A 7 14.74 -17.33 26.67
CA ASP A 7 15.06 -17.76 25.31
C ASP A 7 13.85 -18.47 24.65
N ASN A 8 13.07 -19.24 25.41
CA ASN A 8 11.81 -19.84 24.91
C ASN A 8 10.67 -18.86 24.73
N ALA A 9 10.63 -17.74 25.46
CA ALA A 9 9.62 -16.68 25.31
C ALA A 9 9.73 -15.94 23.97
N THR A 10 10.90 -15.89 23.35
CA THR A 10 11.18 -15.17 22.09
C THR A 10 11.20 -16.07 20.85
N LYS A 11 11.08 -17.40 21.01
CA LYS A 11 11.04 -18.35 19.89
C LYS A 11 9.59 -18.71 19.55
N TRP A 12 9.26 -18.79 18.26
CA TRP A 12 7.96 -19.29 17.82
C TRP A 12 7.78 -20.76 18.17
N ILE A 13 6.61 -21.09 18.71
CA ILE A 13 6.15 -22.47 18.72
C ILE A 13 5.66 -22.89 17.32
N PRO A 14 5.61 -24.20 17.00
CA PRO A 14 5.22 -24.68 15.67
C PRO A 14 3.85 -24.17 15.20
N ALA A 15 2.87 -24.04 16.10
CA ALA A 15 1.54 -23.51 15.80
C ALA A 15 1.60 -22.03 15.39
N GLU A 16 2.32 -21.18 16.15
CA GLU A 16 2.50 -19.75 15.82
C GLU A 16 3.20 -19.58 14.47
N ARG A 17 4.29 -20.33 14.23
CA ARG A 17 5.02 -20.28 12.96
C ARG A 17 4.13 -20.64 11.78
N ARG A 18 3.29 -21.68 11.91
CA ARG A 18 2.33 -22.09 10.88
C ARG A 18 1.25 -21.04 10.68
N ALA A 19 0.68 -20.52 11.76
CA ALA A 19 -0.37 -19.47 11.69
C ALA A 19 0.16 -18.21 11.00
N VAL A 20 1.32 -17.69 11.44
CA VAL A 20 1.95 -16.49 10.86
C VAL A 20 2.28 -16.70 9.38
N GLY A 21 2.82 -17.86 9.01
CA GLY A 21 3.13 -18.19 7.61
C GLY A 21 1.88 -18.21 6.73
N VAL A 22 0.80 -18.85 7.18
CA VAL A 22 -0.47 -18.91 6.44
C VAL A 22 -1.11 -17.53 6.32
N ILE A 23 -1.18 -16.76 7.42
CA ILE A 23 -1.81 -15.43 7.41
C ILE A 23 -1.00 -14.45 6.54
N ALA A 24 0.33 -14.51 6.61
CA ALA A 24 1.21 -13.71 5.76
C ALA A 24 1.03 -14.05 4.28
N LEU A 25 0.91 -15.34 3.94
CA LEU A 25 0.66 -15.78 2.56
C LEU A 25 -0.71 -15.31 2.06
N ILE A 26 -1.77 -15.39 2.86
CA ILE A 26 -3.10 -14.84 2.52
C ILE A 26 -3.01 -13.34 2.23
N GLY A 27 -2.35 -12.58 3.10
CA GLY A 27 -2.12 -11.15 2.91
C GLY A 27 -1.31 -10.86 1.64
N MET A 28 -0.24 -11.62 1.40
CA MET A 28 0.61 -11.52 0.22
C MET A 28 -0.18 -11.75 -1.08
N LEU A 29 -0.97 -12.84 -1.17
CA LEU A 29 -1.75 -13.16 -2.36
C LEU A 29 -2.79 -12.08 -2.67
N ARG A 30 -3.49 -11.61 -1.65
CA ARG A 30 -4.47 -10.53 -1.80
C ARG A 30 -3.82 -9.21 -2.24
N MET A 31 -2.72 -8.81 -1.59
CA MET A 31 -2.02 -7.56 -1.92
C MET A 31 -1.34 -7.64 -3.29
N PHE A 32 -0.83 -8.80 -3.68
CA PHE A 32 -0.33 -9.04 -5.02
C PHE A 32 -1.39 -8.75 -6.09
N GLY A 33 -2.63 -9.28 -5.92
CA GLY A 33 -3.73 -9.04 -6.86
C GLY A 33 -4.08 -7.55 -7.02
N LEU A 34 -3.92 -6.76 -5.94
CA LEU A 34 -4.08 -5.31 -5.98
C LEU A 34 -2.92 -4.62 -6.70
N PHE A 35 -1.68 -4.94 -6.30
CA PHE A 35 -0.48 -4.23 -6.77
C PHE A 35 -0.16 -4.54 -8.23
N ALA A 36 -0.48 -5.75 -8.72
CA ALA A 36 -0.22 -6.13 -10.10
C ALA A 36 -1.01 -5.29 -11.13
N LEU A 37 -2.13 -4.73 -10.72
CA LEU A 37 -2.95 -3.84 -11.55
C LEU A 37 -2.35 -2.41 -11.62
N LEU A 38 -1.62 -1.97 -10.61
CA LEU A 38 -1.17 -0.58 -10.47
C LEU A 38 -0.36 -0.09 -11.69
N PRO A 39 0.62 -0.84 -12.22
CA PRO A 39 1.44 -0.38 -13.36
C PRO A 39 0.75 -0.46 -14.73
N VAL A 40 -0.44 -1.04 -14.83
CA VAL A 40 -1.07 -1.36 -16.13
C VAL A 40 -2.50 -0.84 -16.26
N LEU A 41 -3.17 -0.58 -15.14
CA LEU A 41 -4.61 -0.30 -15.12
C LEU A 41 -4.95 1.02 -15.82
N ALA A 42 -4.11 2.04 -15.70
CA ALA A 42 -4.37 3.35 -16.33
C ALA A 42 -4.41 3.22 -17.87
N LEU A 43 -3.49 2.47 -18.47
CA LEU A 43 -3.48 2.21 -19.92
C LEU A 43 -4.71 1.40 -20.36
N HIS A 44 -5.07 0.37 -19.60
CA HIS A 44 -6.27 -0.42 -19.90
C HIS A 44 -7.54 0.43 -19.77
N ALA A 45 -7.68 1.20 -18.69
CA ALA A 45 -8.85 2.05 -18.49
C ALA A 45 -9.03 3.08 -19.62
N ALA A 46 -7.94 3.52 -20.25
CA ALA A 46 -7.97 4.44 -21.39
C ALA A 46 -8.56 3.81 -22.68
N THR A 47 -8.56 2.48 -22.78
CA THR A 47 -9.12 1.77 -23.95
C THR A 47 -10.61 1.43 -23.81
N LEU A 48 -11.19 1.66 -22.63
CA LEU A 48 -12.57 1.27 -22.33
C LEU A 48 -13.57 2.31 -22.81
N GLU A 49 -14.81 1.87 -23.09
CA GLU A 49 -15.90 2.76 -23.44
C GLU A 49 -16.19 3.78 -22.35
N GLY A 50 -16.40 5.04 -22.74
CA GLY A 50 -16.66 6.16 -21.83
C GLY A 50 -15.44 6.64 -21.04
N ALA A 51 -14.21 6.21 -21.41
CA ALA A 51 -13.00 6.63 -20.74
C ALA A 51 -12.79 8.16 -20.89
N THR A 52 -12.52 8.79 -19.75
CA THR A 52 -12.01 10.17 -19.65
C THR A 52 -10.80 10.16 -18.73
N PRO A 53 -9.89 11.11 -18.84
CA PRO A 53 -8.71 11.14 -17.97
C PRO A 53 -9.03 11.08 -16.48
N ILE A 54 -10.09 11.76 -16.03
CA ILE A 54 -10.55 11.71 -14.63
C ILE A 54 -11.04 10.31 -14.26
N LEU A 55 -11.82 9.66 -15.13
CA LEU A 55 -12.32 8.30 -14.88
C LEU A 55 -11.19 7.25 -14.92
N ILE A 56 -10.17 7.46 -15.75
CA ILE A 56 -8.95 6.63 -15.73
C ILE A 56 -8.27 6.71 -14.36
N GLY A 57 -8.04 7.92 -13.85
CA GLY A 57 -7.47 8.11 -12.52
C GLY A 57 -8.38 7.56 -11.42
N MET A 58 -9.71 7.73 -11.56
CA MET A 58 -10.69 7.15 -10.64
C MET A 58 -10.63 5.61 -10.64
N ALA A 59 -10.51 4.96 -11.80
CA ALA A 59 -10.38 3.50 -11.89
C ALA A 59 -9.16 2.99 -11.11
N VAL A 60 -8.02 3.71 -11.17
CA VAL A 60 -6.83 3.39 -10.39
C VAL A 60 -7.07 3.58 -8.89
N GLY A 61 -7.67 4.71 -8.49
CA GLY A 61 -7.85 5.09 -7.09
C GLY A 61 -9.07 4.50 -6.38
N ALA A 62 -10.14 4.10 -7.09
CA ALA A 62 -11.45 3.75 -6.52
C ALA A 62 -11.40 2.66 -5.43
N TYR A 63 -10.51 1.69 -5.58
CA TYR A 63 -10.23 0.70 -4.55
C TYR A 63 -9.93 1.35 -3.19
N GLY A 64 -9.12 2.43 -3.21
CA GLY A 64 -8.70 3.14 -1.99
C GLY A 64 -9.87 3.76 -1.24
N LEU A 65 -10.89 4.25 -1.91
CA LEU A 65 -12.07 4.88 -1.28
C LEU A 65 -12.80 3.90 -0.37
N THR A 66 -13.18 2.74 -0.90
CA THR A 66 -13.95 1.73 -0.15
C THR A 66 -13.08 1.02 0.89
N GLN A 67 -11.82 0.77 0.57
CA GLN A 67 -10.85 0.21 1.53
C GLN A 67 -10.68 1.15 2.73
N ALA A 68 -10.47 2.45 2.51
CA ALA A 68 -10.34 3.45 3.57
C ALA A 68 -11.60 3.51 4.47
N SER A 69 -12.78 3.50 3.84
CA SER A 69 -14.07 3.64 4.54
C SER A 69 -14.44 2.40 5.35
N LEU A 70 -14.13 1.21 4.84
CA LEU A 70 -14.62 -0.05 5.40
C LEU A 70 -13.59 -0.79 6.28
N GLN A 71 -12.32 -0.41 6.24
CA GLN A 71 -11.27 -1.10 6.99
C GLN A 71 -11.52 -1.11 8.50
N ILE A 72 -11.88 0.03 9.08
CA ILE A 72 -12.19 0.15 10.50
C ILE A 72 -13.51 -0.56 10.85
N PRO A 73 -14.65 -0.32 10.15
CA PRO A 73 -15.89 -1.04 10.40
C PRO A 73 -15.77 -2.56 10.31
N LEU A 74 -15.06 -3.08 9.28
CA LEU A 74 -14.88 -4.53 9.13
C LEU A 74 -13.90 -5.10 10.17
N GLY A 75 -12.90 -4.33 10.59
CA GLY A 75 -12.04 -4.68 11.73
C GLY A 75 -12.88 -4.84 13.01
N ALA A 76 -13.71 -3.86 13.34
CA ALA A 76 -14.59 -3.91 14.52
C ALA A 76 -15.66 -5.01 14.40
N LEU A 77 -16.19 -5.26 13.20
CA LEU A 77 -17.12 -6.37 12.97
C LEU A 77 -16.42 -7.72 13.24
N SER A 78 -15.18 -7.87 12.84
CA SER A 78 -14.41 -9.09 13.06
C SER A 78 -14.12 -9.38 14.53
N ASP A 79 -14.12 -8.36 15.39
CA ASP A 79 -14.05 -8.55 16.86
C ASP A 79 -15.35 -9.18 17.42
N ARG A 80 -16.49 -8.94 16.77
CA ARG A 80 -17.81 -9.40 17.24
C ARG A 80 -18.18 -10.77 16.69
N ILE A 81 -18.04 -10.98 15.36
CA ILE A 81 -18.50 -12.22 14.70
C ILE A 81 -17.34 -13.21 14.43
N GLY A 82 -16.12 -12.82 14.77
CA GLY A 82 -14.90 -13.61 14.55
C GLY A 82 -14.10 -13.18 13.31
N ARG A 83 -12.81 -13.46 13.31
CA ARG A 83 -11.88 -13.07 12.23
C ARG A 83 -12.17 -13.79 10.92
N LEU A 84 -12.34 -15.11 10.99
CA LEU A 84 -12.45 -15.96 9.80
C LEU A 84 -13.68 -15.64 8.93
N PRO A 85 -14.91 -15.45 9.45
CA PRO A 85 -16.04 -15.08 8.64
C PRO A 85 -15.84 -13.77 7.87
N VAL A 86 -15.23 -12.76 8.50
CA VAL A 86 -14.96 -11.46 7.87
C VAL A 86 -13.89 -11.59 6.79
N ILE A 87 -12.84 -12.39 7.01
CA ILE A 87 -11.81 -12.64 6.01
C ILE A 87 -12.39 -13.37 4.80
N VAL A 88 -13.19 -14.42 4.99
CA VAL A 88 -13.84 -15.17 3.90
C VAL A 88 -14.75 -14.26 3.09
N ALA A 89 -15.62 -13.50 3.77
CA ALA A 89 -16.53 -12.56 3.10
C ALA A 89 -15.76 -11.49 2.33
N GLY A 90 -14.72 -10.92 2.91
CA GLY A 90 -13.89 -9.92 2.26
C GLY A 90 -13.13 -10.46 1.03
N LEU A 91 -12.60 -11.67 1.09
CA LEU A 91 -11.97 -12.34 -0.07
C LEU A 91 -13.00 -12.65 -1.16
N ALA A 92 -14.22 -13.07 -0.80
CA ALA A 92 -15.31 -13.31 -1.75
C ALA A 92 -15.73 -12.01 -2.46
N VAL A 93 -15.88 -10.93 -1.70
CA VAL A 93 -16.20 -9.59 -2.26
C VAL A 93 -15.07 -9.09 -3.16
N PHE A 94 -13.80 -9.27 -2.77
CA PHE A 94 -12.64 -8.93 -3.60
C PHE A 94 -12.64 -9.76 -4.91
N ALA A 95 -12.91 -11.06 -4.84
CA ALA A 95 -12.99 -11.93 -6.02
C ALA A 95 -14.14 -11.50 -6.95
N ALA A 96 -15.32 -11.24 -6.40
CA ALA A 96 -16.48 -10.76 -7.16
C ALA A 96 -16.20 -9.43 -7.87
N GLY A 97 -15.55 -8.47 -7.18
CA GLY A 97 -15.11 -7.20 -7.77
C GLY A 97 -14.09 -7.40 -8.88
N SER A 98 -13.17 -8.35 -8.72
CA SER A 98 -12.19 -8.71 -9.75
C SER A 98 -12.87 -9.30 -10.99
N VAL A 99 -13.82 -10.21 -10.81
CA VAL A 99 -14.60 -10.79 -11.92
C VAL A 99 -15.43 -9.71 -12.64
N LEU A 100 -16.11 -8.83 -11.88
CA LEU A 100 -16.85 -7.72 -12.46
C LEU A 100 -15.95 -6.82 -13.32
N ALA A 101 -14.77 -6.44 -12.82
CA ALA A 101 -13.83 -5.62 -13.58
C ALA A 101 -13.28 -6.33 -14.82
N ALA A 102 -13.07 -7.66 -14.75
CA ALA A 102 -12.53 -8.46 -15.86
C ALA A 102 -13.48 -8.53 -17.07
N TYR A 103 -14.79 -8.57 -16.82
CA TYR A 103 -15.80 -8.68 -17.88
C TYR A 103 -16.45 -7.34 -18.25
N SER A 104 -15.89 -6.23 -17.79
CA SER A 104 -16.44 -4.90 -18.07
C SER A 104 -15.76 -4.26 -19.28
N ASP A 105 -16.56 -3.87 -20.26
CA ASP A 105 -16.11 -3.15 -21.47
C ASP A 105 -16.13 -1.61 -21.26
N THR A 106 -16.70 -1.13 -20.15
CA THR A 106 -16.80 0.27 -19.82
C THR A 106 -15.91 0.65 -18.64
N VAL A 107 -15.43 1.89 -18.62
CA VAL A 107 -14.64 2.42 -17.50
C VAL A 107 -15.44 2.43 -16.19
N TRP A 108 -16.75 2.66 -16.24
CA TRP A 108 -17.62 2.63 -15.07
C TRP A 108 -17.74 1.23 -14.46
N GLY A 109 -17.80 0.19 -15.29
CA GLY A 109 -17.83 -1.18 -14.81
C GLY A 109 -16.51 -1.57 -14.11
N VAL A 110 -15.36 -1.14 -14.65
CA VAL A 110 -14.06 -1.32 -13.98
C VAL A 110 -14.02 -0.54 -12.66
N ILE A 111 -14.50 0.70 -12.62
CA ILE A 111 -14.59 1.50 -11.37
C ILE A 111 -15.46 0.77 -10.34
N ALA A 112 -16.63 0.25 -10.73
CA ALA A 112 -17.50 -0.51 -9.83
C ALA A 112 -16.81 -1.78 -9.30
N GLY A 113 -16.13 -2.52 -10.16
CA GLY A 113 -15.31 -3.67 -9.76
C GLY A 113 -14.21 -3.30 -8.77
N ARG A 114 -13.54 -2.16 -8.98
CA ARG A 114 -12.50 -1.63 -8.09
C ARG A 114 -13.05 -1.19 -6.73
N LEU A 115 -14.20 -0.52 -6.72
CA LEU A 115 -14.93 -0.21 -5.46
C LEU A 115 -15.28 -1.48 -4.70
N LEU A 116 -15.76 -2.49 -5.40
CA LEU A 116 -16.10 -3.78 -4.78
C LEU A 116 -14.86 -4.52 -4.27
N GLN A 117 -13.74 -4.52 -5.03
CA GLN A 117 -12.46 -5.05 -4.54
C GLN A 117 -12.03 -4.38 -3.24
N GLY A 118 -12.13 -3.05 -3.14
CA GLY A 118 -11.78 -2.30 -1.93
C GLY A 118 -12.74 -2.57 -0.77
N ALA A 119 -14.02 -2.85 -1.05
CA ALA A 119 -14.99 -3.24 -0.02
C ALA A 119 -14.64 -4.58 0.66
N GLY A 120 -13.83 -5.43 0.02
CA GLY A 120 -13.22 -6.59 0.65
C GLY A 120 -12.05 -6.25 1.60
N ALA A 121 -12.18 -5.23 2.43
CA ALA A 121 -11.15 -4.66 3.30
C ALA A 121 -10.81 -5.58 4.48
N ILE A 122 -9.87 -6.51 4.31
CA ILE A 122 -9.47 -7.49 5.34
C ILE A 122 -8.11 -7.22 5.99
N SER A 123 -7.38 -6.18 5.58
CA SER A 123 -6.00 -5.95 6.07
C SER A 123 -5.94 -5.79 7.59
N ALA A 124 -6.85 -5.00 8.18
CA ALA A 124 -6.94 -4.84 9.64
C ALA A 124 -7.31 -6.16 10.34
N THR A 125 -8.20 -6.96 9.73
CA THR A 125 -8.60 -8.26 10.27
C THR A 125 -7.45 -9.28 10.22
N LEU A 126 -6.61 -9.27 9.16
CA LEU A 126 -5.44 -10.15 9.06
C LEU A 126 -4.38 -9.79 10.12
N THR A 127 -4.10 -8.50 10.32
CA THR A 127 -3.17 -8.06 11.37
C THR A 127 -3.69 -8.39 12.77
N ALA A 128 -5.00 -8.24 13.01
CA ALA A 128 -5.61 -8.67 14.26
C ALA A 128 -5.51 -10.20 14.45
N LEU A 129 -5.73 -10.98 13.40
CA LEU A 129 -5.58 -12.44 13.45
C LEU A 129 -4.15 -12.89 13.77
N ILE A 130 -3.12 -12.16 13.27
CA ILE A 130 -1.72 -12.40 13.67
C ILE A 130 -1.54 -12.13 15.17
N ALA A 131 -2.10 -11.02 15.67
CA ALA A 131 -2.01 -10.68 17.09
C ALA A 131 -2.69 -11.74 17.98
N ASP A 132 -3.85 -12.24 17.55
CA ASP A 132 -4.62 -13.28 18.25
C ASP A 132 -3.91 -14.65 18.20
N ALA A 133 -3.11 -14.92 17.16
CA ALA A 133 -2.41 -16.17 16.92
C ALA A 133 -0.99 -16.22 17.51
N THR A 134 -0.51 -15.14 18.15
CA THR A 134 0.89 -15.02 18.60
C THR A 134 1.00 -14.44 20.01
N ARG A 135 1.91 -15.02 20.81
CA ARG A 135 2.28 -14.47 22.13
C ARG A 135 2.97 -13.11 21.98
N ASP A 136 2.93 -12.30 23.02
CA ASP A 136 3.51 -10.94 23.04
C ASP A 136 5.00 -10.93 22.66
N GLY A 137 5.79 -11.88 23.15
CA GLY A 137 7.22 -11.97 22.88
C GLY A 137 7.61 -12.19 21.41
N VAL A 138 6.69 -12.71 20.58
CA VAL A 138 6.93 -12.98 19.14
C VAL A 138 6.07 -12.13 18.22
N ARG A 139 5.09 -11.36 18.75
CA ARG A 139 4.11 -10.58 17.96
C ARG A 139 4.75 -9.57 17.03
N THR A 140 5.72 -8.78 17.52
CA THR A 140 6.42 -7.79 16.70
C THR A 140 7.13 -8.43 15.51
N ARG A 141 7.82 -9.56 15.74
CA ARG A 141 8.48 -10.31 14.68
C ARG A 141 7.47 -10.89 13.68
N SER A 142 6.33 -11.35 14.15
CA SER A 142 5.24 -11.88 13.31
C SER A 142 4.64 -10.82 12.41
N MET A 143 4.42 -9.60 12.93
CA MET A 143 3.99 -8.44 12.13
C MET A 143 5.05 -8.04 11.09
N ALA A 144 6.34 -8.13 11.44
CA ALA A 144 7.43 -7.86 10.50
C ALA A 144 7.43 -8.86 9.33
N VAL A 145 7.21 -10.16 9.60
CA VAL A 145 7.07 -11.18 8.53
C VAL A 145 5.91 -10.87 7.61
N PHE A 146 4.76 -10.45 8.15
CA PHE A 146 3.62 -10.01 7.35
C PHE A 146 3.97 -8.80 6.46
N GLY A 147 4.62 -7.78 7.03
CA GLY A 147 5.05 -6.59 6.29
C GLY A 147 6.05 -6.91 5.16
N VAL A 148 7.04 -7.78 5.42
CA VAL A 148 7.98 -8.28 4.40
C VAL A 148 7.25 -9.03 3.29
N GLY A 149 6.23 -9.85 3.64
CA GLY A 149 5.39 -10.53 2.67
C GLY A 149 4.64 -9.56 1.75
N VAL A 150 4.06 -8.49 2.31
CA VAL A 150 3.37 -7.44 1.55
C VAL A 150 4.34 -6.68 0.64
N GLY A 151 5.53 -6.31 1.14
CA GLY A 151 6.56 -5.67 0.33
C GLY A 151 7.08 -6.57 -0.80
N GLY A 152 7.26 -7.86 -0.54
CA GLY A 152 7.61 -8.85 -1.55
C GLY A 152 6.52 -9.01 -2.61
N ALA A 153 5.24 -9.00 -2.19
CA ALA A 153 4.10 -9.01 -3.11
C ALA A 153 4.11 -7.79 -4.04
N PHE A 154 4.44 -6.59 -3.54
CA PHE A 154 4.58 -5.40 -4.35
C PHE A 154 5.67 -5.55 -5.42
N MET A 155 6.85 -6.02 -5.03
CA MET A 155 7.98 -6.20 -5.97
C MET A 155 7.65 -7.23 -7.06
N ILE A 156 7.08 -8.39 -6.68
CA ILE A 156 6.67 -9.43 -7.63
C ILE A 156 5.56 -8.89 -8.55
N ALA A 157 4.62 -8.13 -8.02
CA ALA A 157 3.53 -7.52 -8.77
C ALA A 157 4.02 -6.55 -9.85
N MET A 158 5.08 -5.77 -9.58
CA MET A 158 5.70 -4.87 -10.57
C MET A 158 6.35 -5.63 -11.74
N ILE A 159 6.71 -6.90 -11.56
CA ILE A 159 7.21 -7.76 -12.64
C ILE A 159 6.03 -8.43 -13.37
N VAL A 160 5.19 -9.10 -12.60
CA VAL A 160 4.13 -9.96 -13.15
C VAL A 160 3.04 -9.13 -13.82
N GLY A 161 2.64 -7.99 -13.23
CA GLY A 161 1.60 -7.12 -13.77
C GLY A 161 1.84 -6.77 -15.25
N PRO A 162 2.94 -6.06 -15.60
CA PRO A 162 3.22 -5.72 -16.99
C PRO A 162 3.46 -6.91 -17.91
N LYS A 163 4.22 -7.94 -17.46
CA LYS A 163 4.49 -9.11 -18.27
C LYS A 163 3.22 -9.92 -18.56
N PHE A 164 2.44 -10.22 -17.53
CA PHE A 164 1.22 -11.02 -17.67
C PHE A 164 0.18 -10.29 -18.52
N SER A 165 -0.07 -9.00 -18.20
CA SER A 165 -1.05 -8.23 -18.97
C SER A 165 -0.61 -7.93 -20.40
N GLY A 166 0.69 -7.84 -20.67
CA GLY A 166 1.21 -7.70 -22.04
C GLY A 166 0.99 -8.92 -22.91
N HIS A 167 0.85 -10.11 -22.33
CA HIS A 167 0.57 -11.35 -23.06
C HIS A 167 -0.91 -11.75 -23.06
N PHE A 168 -1.61 -11.56 -21.92
CA PHE A 168 -2.96 -12.08 -21.70
C PHE A 168 -4.01 -10.97 -21.54
N GLY A 169 -3.59 -9.71 -21.49
CA GLY A 169 -4.46 -8.57 -21.23
C GLY A 169 -4.75 -8.34 -19.75
N VAL A 170 -5.20 -7.12 -19.41
CA VAL A 170 -5.57 -6.72 -18.05
C VAL A 170 -6.80 -7.47 -17.52
N PRO A 171 -7.83 -7.79 -18.35
CA PRO A 171 -8.94 -8.64 -17.91
C PRO A 171 -8.49 -9.99 -17.33
N ALA A 172 -7.52 -10.65 -17.95
CA ALA A 172 -6.95 -11.90 -17.44
C ALA A 172 -6.20 -11.68 -16.10
N LEU A 173 -5.58 -10.53 -15.90
CA LEU A 173 -4.93 -10.17 -14.62
C LEU A 173 -5.96 -9.99 -13.50
N PHE A 174 -7.13 -9.40 -13.79
CA PHE A 174 -8.24 -9.34 -12.84
C PHE A 174 -8.76 -10.75 -12.48
N LEU A 175 -8.93 -11.64 -13.46
CA LEU A 175 -9.33 -13.05 -13.19
C LEU A 175 -8.26 -13.78 -12.38
N PHE A 176 -6.99 -13.52 -12.64
CA PHE A 176 -5.90 -14.08 -11.84
C PHE A 176 -5.95 -13.57 -10.39
N ALA A 177 -6.24 -12.29 -10.18
CA ALA A 177 -6.45 -11.74 -8.82
C ALA A 177 -7.65 -12.40 -8.12
N ALA A 178 -8.76 -12.66 -8.83
CA ALA A 178 -9.90 -13.41 -8.29
C ALA A 178 -9.51 -14.85 -7.90
N PHE A 179 -8.77 -15.53 -8.75
CA PHE A 179 -8.23 -16.88 -8.49
C PHE A 179 -7.36 -16.89 -7.22
N LEU A 180 -6.45 -15.93 -7.07
CA LEU A 180 -5.60 -15.81 -5.88
C LEU A 180 -6.42 -15.55 -4.61
N ALA A 181 -7.52 -14.80 -4.69
CA ALA A 181 -8.41 -14.58 -3.55
C ALA A 181 -9.12 -15.88 -3.13
N VAL A 182 -9.51 -16.73 -4.10
CA VAL A 182 -10.06 -18.08 -3.81
C VAL A 182 -9.00 -18.96 -3.15
N VAL A 183 -7.77 -18.96 -3.69
CA VAL A 183 -6.65 -19.70 -3.07
C VAL A 183 -6.39 -19.21 -1.64
N ALA A 184 -6.40 -17.90 -1.43
CA ALA A 184 -6.24 -17.29 -0.09
C ALA A 184 -7.36 -17.74 0.87
N ALA A 185 -8.61 -17.85 0.40
CA ALA A 185 -9.71 -18.36 1.20
C ALA A 185 -9.53 -19.85 1.55
N LEU A 186 -9.04 -20.67 0.62
CA LEU A 186 -8.74 -22.08 0.87
C LEU A 186 -7.59 -22.27 1.86
N LEU A 187 -6.61 -21.36 1.89
CA LEU A 187 -5.51 -21.40 2.86
C LEU A 187 -5.97 -21.22 4.30
N LEU A 188 -7.17 -20.66 4.56
CA LEU A 188 -7.74 -20.58 5.91
C LEU A 188 -7.96 -21.96 6.54
N PHE A 189 -8.20 -23.00 5.75
CA PHE A 189 -8.29 -24.38 6.25
C PHE A 189 -6.94 -24.94 6.75
N ALA A 190 -5.83 -24.31 6.38
CA ALA A 190 -4.50 -24.67 6.86
C ALA A 190 -4.14 -24.02 8.20
N LEU A 191 -4.97 -23.13 8.75
CA LEU A 191 -4.75 -22.53 10.05
C LEU A 191 -4.87 -23.57 11.18
N PRO A 192 -4.07 -23.45 12.24
CA PRO A 192 -4.23 -24.27 13.44
C PRO A 192 -5.63 -24.05 14.05
N ARG A 193 -6.27 -25.13 14.52
CA ARG A 193 -7.60 -25.04 15.12
C ARG A 193 -7.64 -24.32 16.47
N GLU A 194 -6.50 -24.13 17.08
CA GLU A 194 -6.29 -23.57 18.43
C GLU A 194 -6.16 -22.04 18.44
N ILE A 195 -6.41 -21.36 17.32
CA ILE A 195 -6.39 -19.89 17.30
C ILE A 195 -7.60 -19.43 18.14
N SER A 196 -7.30 -18.95 19.34
CA SER A 196 -8.27 -18.49 20.32
C SER A 196 -9.11 -17.36 19.74
N ARG A 197 -10.40 -17.42 19.98
CA ARG A 197 -11.27 -16.24 19.79
C ARG A 197 -10.88 -15.21 20.85
N PRO A 198 -10.84 -13.90 20.53
CA PRO A 198 -10.63 -12.89 21.56
C PRO A 198 -11.71 -13.08 22.65
N GLU A 199 -11.26 -13.26 23.89
CA GLU A 199 -12.16 -13.51 25.04
C GLU A 199 -13.09 -12.32 25.35
N VAL A 200 -12.66 -11.11 24.94
CA VAL A 200 -13.42 -9.87 25.15
C VAL A 200 -13.37 -9.00 23.90
N PRO A 201 -14.50 -8.46 23.41
CA PRO A 201 -14.51 -7.50 22.31
C PRO A 201 -13.64 -6.29 22.67
N ARG A 202 -12.68 -5.98 21.81
CA ARG A 202 -11.80 -4.83 22.01
C ARG A 202 -12.60 -3.55 21.99
N GLN A 203 -12.53 -2.77 23.05
CA GLN A 203 -13.12 -1.43 23.07
C GLN A 203 -12.28 -0.49 22.21
N TRP A 204 -12.88 0.01 21.12
CA TRP A 204 -12.23 0.97 20.23
C TRP A 204 -12.35 2.37 20.83
N ASN A 205 -11.26 2.88 21.38
CA ASN A 205 -11.18 4.27 21.81
C ASN A 205 -10.45 5.09 20.73
N PHE A 206 -11.21 5.86 19.95
CA PHE A 206 -10.64 6.71 18.89
C PHE A 206 -10.16 8.08 19.38
N ARG A 207 -10.55 8.54 20.57
CA ARG A 207 -10.17 9.87 21.06
C ARG A 207 -8.66 10.12 21.04
N PRO A 208 -7.80 9.21 21.54
CA PRO A 208 -6.35 9.41 21.49
C PRO A 208 -5.78 9.39 20.07
N ALA A 209 -6.43 8.72 19.11
CA ALA A 209 -5.99 8.67 17.71
C ALA A 209 -6.09 10.05 17.01
N PHE A 210 -6.92 10.98 17.53
CA PHE A 210 -7.05 12.35 17.00
C PHE A 210 -6.05 13.35 17.61
N ARG A 211 -5.02 12.89 18.32
CA ARG A 211 -3.93 13.77 18.78
C ARG A 211 -3.19 14.37 17.58
N SER A 212 -2.81 15.63 17.69
CA SER A 212 -2.17 16.39 16.60
C SER A 212 -0.92 15.72 16.01
N GLU A 213 -0.17 14.98 16.83
CA GLU A 213 1.03 14.25 16.40
C GLU A 213 0.69 13.05 15.52
N LEU A 214 -0.36 12.30 15.87
CA LEU A 214 -0.85 11.16 15.08
C LEU A 214 -1.51 11.64 13.79
N LEU A 215 -2.36 12.68 13.85
CA LEU A 215 -2.97 13.28 12.65
C LEU A 215 -1.93 13.81 11.66
N ARG A 216 -0.77 14.28 12.13
CA ARG A 216 0.34 14.63 11.22
C ARG A 216 0.90 13.43 10.49
N LEU A 217 1.06 12.29 11.17
CA LEU A 217 1.51 11.05 10.51
C LEU A 217 0.45 10.53 9.52
N ASP A 218 -0.84 10.68 9.87
CA ASP A 218 -1.94 10.36 8.96
C ASP A 218 -1.93 11.24 7.71
N ALA A 219 -1.68 12.55 7.86
CA ALA A 219 -1.51 13.46 6.73
C ALA A 219 -0.27 13.12 5.88
N TYR A 220 0.82 12.67 6.50
CA TYR A 220 2.03 12.28 5.79
C TYR A 220 1.84 11.00 4.97
N VAL A 221 1.20 9.97 5.52
CA VAL A 221 0.93 8.74 4.76
C VAL A 221 -0.12 8.98 3.67
N PHE A 222 -1.09 9.87 3.91
CA PHE A 222 -2.02 10.31 2.88
C PHE A 222 -1.28 10.95 1.69
N LEU A 223 -0.38 11.92 1.94
CA LEU A 223 0.42 12.57 0.89
C LEU A 223 1.33 11.57 0.17
N LEU A 224 1.97 10.66 0.91
CA LEU A 224 2.83 9.63 0.35
C LEU A 224 2.10 8.79 -0.71
N HIS A 225 0.91 8.31 -0.37
CA HIS A 225 0.13 7.44 -1.25
C HIS A 225 -0.62 8.22 -2.33
N ALA A 226 -0.97 9.49 -2.08
CA ALA A 226 -1.51 10.34 -3.11
C ALA A 226 -0.47 10.62 -4.22
N ILE A 227 0.77 10.93 -3.85
CA ILE A 227 1.88 11.10 -4.81
C ILE A 227 2.17 9.78 -5.54
N LEU A 228 2.25 8.65 -4.83
CA LEU A 228 2.46 7.35 -5.45
C LEU A 228 1.41 7.06 -6.52
N THR A 229 0.13 7.14 -6.15
CA THR A 229 -0.96 6.75 -7.04
C THR A 229 -1.09 7.72 -8.21
N ALA A 230 -0.95 9.03 -7.99
CA ALA A 230 -0.93 10.01 -9.07
C ALA A 230 0.20 9.71 -10.07
N SER A 231 1.40 9.39 -9.56
CA SER A 231 2.54 9.01 -10.42
C SER A 231 2.25 7.74 -11.22
N PHE A 232 1.63 6.72 -10.63
CA PHE A 232 1.26 5.48 -11.33
C PHE A 232 0.11 5.66 -12.34
N VAL A 233 -0.68 6.72 -12.25
CA VAL A 233 -1.61 7.10 -13.33
C VAL A 233 -0.84 7.61 -14.55
N ALA A 234 0.23 8.39 -14.37
CA ALA A 234 0.97 9.03 -15.45
C ALA A 234 2.13 8.19 -16.02
N LEU A 235 2.84 7.43 -15.18
CA LEU A 235 4.04 6.68 -15.57
C LEU A 235 3.84 5.72 -16.75
N PRO A 236 2.76 4.91 -16.82
CA PRO A 236 2.56 4.00 -17.95
C PRO A 236 2.44 4.73 -19.28
N PHE A 237 1.77 5.91 -19.32
CA PHE A 237 1.68 6.75 -20.51
C PHE A 237 3.04 7.36 -20.86
N LEU A 238 3.81 7.82 -19.87
CA LEU A 238 5.16 8.31 -20.11
C LEU A 238 6.04 7.22 -20.76
N PHE A 239 5.94 5.96 -20.30
CA PHE A 239 6.72 4.86 -20.84
C PHE A 239 6.31 4.51 -22.28
N VAL A 240 5.02 4.46 -22.58
CA VAL A 240 4.54 4.12 -23.93
C VAL A 240 4.73 5.29 -24.89
N ASP A 241 4.25 6.50 -24.52
CA ASP A 241 4.11 7.61 -25.47
C ASP A 241 5.41 8.39 -25.66
N ARG A 242 6.32 8.37 -24.67
CA ARG A 242 7.55 9.18 -24.69
C ARG A 242 8.82 8.35 -24.76
N LEU A 243 8.86 7.20 -24.14
CA LEU A 243 10.02 6.31 -24.16
C LEU A 243 9.87 5.16 -25.16
N GLU A 244 8.71 5.04 -25.79
CA GLU A 244 8.38 3.97 -26.76
C GLU A 244 8.65 2.56 -26.20
N LEU A 245 8.51 2.40 -24.88
CA LEU A 245 8.73 1.14 -24.19
C LEU A 245 7.48 0.27 -24.29
N PRO A 246 7.58 -0.97 -24.78
CA PRO A 246 6.46 -1.89 -24.77
C PRO A 246 6.05 -2.25 -23.34
N LEU A 247 4.76 -2.48 -23.12
CA LEU A 247 4.19 -2.77 -21.79
C LEU A 247 4.94 -3.93 -21.08
N THR A 248 5.32 -4.95 -21.84
CA THR A 248 6.07 -6.12 -21.34
C THR A 248 7.45 -5.78 -20.75
N GLU A 249 7.98 -4.59 -21.02
CA GLU A 249 9.28 -4.13 -20.53
C GLU A 249 9.21 -3.10 -19.39
N HIS A 250 8.01 -2.57 -19.07
CA HIS A 250 7.82 -1.60 -17.99
C HIS A 250 8.37 -2.07 -16.65
N TRP A 251 8.35 -3.38 -16.39
CA TRP A 251 8.89 -3.96 -15.16
C TRP A 251 10.38 -3.66 -14.96
N LYS A 252 11.15 -3.51 -16.05
CA LYS A 252 12.59 -3.18 -15.97
C LYS A 252 12.79 -1.82 -15.30
N MET A 253 11.92 -0.84 -15.64
CA MET A 253 11.92 0.49 -15.05
C MET A 253 11.54 0.45 -13.59
N TYR A 254 10.42 -0.21 -13.24
CA TYR A 254 9.93 -0.27 -11.86
C TYR A 254 10.87 -1.04 -10.94
N VAL A 255 11.21 -2.27 -11.30
CA VAL A 255 12.01 -3.15 -10.45
C VAL A 255 13.47 -2.71 -10.40
N GLY A 256 14.03 -2.30 -11.53
CA GLY A 256 15.38 -1.74 -11.56
C GLY A 256 15.51 -0.52 -10.65
N ALA A 257 14.53 0.42 -10.72
CA ALA A 257 14.52 1.60 -9.86
C ALA A 257 14.29 1.23 -8.39
N LEU A 258 13.37 0.31 -8.07
CA LEU A 258 13.13 -0.18 -6.72
C LEU A 258 14.39 -0.81 -6.11
N LEU A 259 15.09 -1.68 -6.83
CA LEU A 259 16.31 -2.31 -6.34
C LEU A 259 17.43 -1.30 -6.14
N LEU A 260 17.65 -0.42 -7.13
CA LEU A 260 18.72 0.59 -7.01
C LEU A 260 18.42 1.63 -5.93
N SER A 261 17.14 1.93 -5.68
CA SER A 261 16.73 2.86 -4.62
C SER A 261 17.12 2.39 -3.22
N LEU A 262 17.33 1.07 -3.02
CA LEU A 262 17.83 0.55 -1.74
C LEU A 262 19.19 1.12 -1.36
N ALA A 263 20.04 1.47 -2.34
CA ALA A 263 21.30 2.14 -2.10
C ALA A 263 21.13 3.53 -1.44
N GLY A 264 20.00 4.20 -1.66
CA GLY A 264 19.62 5.43 -0.96
C GLY A 264 18.83 5.17 0.32
N THR A 265 17.92 4.20 0.30
CA THR A 265 17.04 3.87 1.44
C THR A 265 17.82 3.34 2.64
N ILE A 266 18.76 2.40 2.44
CA ILE A 266 19.52 1.77 3.53
C ILE A 266 20.34 2.80 4.33
N PRO A 267 21.14 3.70 3.71
CA PRO A 267 21.83 4.76 4.44
C PRO A 267 20.90 5.69 5.23
N LEU A 268 19.69 5.97 4.71
CA LEU A 268 18.71 6.77 5.44
C LEU A 268 18.22 6.04 6.71
N ILE A 269 17.96 4.74 6.63
CA ILE A 269 17.56 3.92 7.79
C ILE A 269 18.68 3.94 8.85
N ILE A 270 19.91 3.64 8.46
CA ILE A 270 21.08 3.63 9.37
C ILE A 270 21.28 5.01 10.01
N ARG A 271 21.11 6.10 9.24
CA ARG A 271 21.20 7.46 9.76
C ARG A 271 20.09 7.76 10.78
N ASP A 272 18.84 7.37 10.49
CA ASP A 272 17.71 7.62 11.39
C ASP A 272 17.87 6.89 12.73
N GLU A 273 18.41 5.67 12.71
CA GLU A 273 18.74 4.90 13.91
C GLU A 273 19.83 5.57 14.74
N ARG A 274 20.86 6.13 14.11
CA ARG A 274 22.00 6.76 14.79
C ARG A 274 21.71 8.17 15.34
N GLN A 275 20.93 8.96 14.63
CA GLN A 275 20.71 10.39 14.96
C GLN A 275 19.40 10.68 15.70
N GLY A 276 18.64 9.65 16.00
CA GLY A 276 17.32 9.77 16.61
C GLY A 276 16.22 10.01 15.57
N LYS A 277 15.05 9.49 15.92
CA LYS A 277 13.90 9.38 15.02
C LYS A 277 13.36 10.76 14.68
N GLY A 278 13.49 11.16 13.41
CA GLY A 278 12.86 12.38 12.88
C GLY A 278 13.77 13.26 12.03
N SER A 279 15.09 13.16 12.17
CA SER A 279 16.02 14.03 11.42
C SER A 279 16.07 13.67 9.92
N THR A 280 15.83 12.40 9.59
CA THR A 280 16.02 11.82 8.26
C THR A 280 14.78 11.92 7.37
N MET A 281 13.57 12.08 7.97
CA MET A 281 12.32 12.18 7.21
C MET A 281 12.32 13.32 6.19
N GLY A 282 12.86 14.50 6.56
CA GLY A 282 12.96 15.64 5.64
C GLY A 282 13.83 15.32 4.41
N ILE A 283 14.93 14.58 4.60
CA ILE A 283 15.81 14.14 3.50
C ILE A 283 15.04 13.20 2.57
N ALA A 284 14.28 12.25 3.12
CA ALA A 284 13.49 11.31 2.33
C ALA A 284 12.42 12.01 1.49
N VAL A 285 11.70 12.99 2.07
CA VAL A 285 10.72 13.80 1.32
C VAL A 285 11.43 14.66 0.25
N THR A 286 12.62 15.19 0.53
CA THR A 286 13.42 15.94 -0.46
C THR A 286 13.87 15.06 -1.62
N LEU A 287 14.27 13.81 -1.36
CA LEU A 287 14.60 12.85 -2.43
C LEU A 287 13.38 12.54 -3.30
N MET A 288 12.23 12.34 -2.66
CA MET A 288 10.97 12.10 -3.38
C MET A 288 10.58 13.32 -4.24
N LEU A 289 10.71 14.54 -3.69
CA LEU A 289 10.49 15.79 -4.42
C LEU A 289 11.46 15.91 -5.59
N ALA A 290 12.76 15.67 -5.38
CA ALA A 290 13.77 15.71 -6.44
C ALA A 290 13.46 14.70 -7.56
N GLY A 291 13.01 13.49 -7.22
CA GLY A 291 12.55 12.49 -8.18
C GLY A 291 11.39 13.00 -9.03
N GLN A 292 10.37 13.62 -8.41
CA GLN A 292 9.23 14.21 -9.13
C GLN A 292 9.65 15.42 -10.00
N LEU A 293 10.60 16.24 -9.55
CA LEU A 293 11.17 17.32 -10.36
C LEU A 293 11.89 16.78 -11.61
N VAL A 294 12.68 15.74 -11.45
CA VAL A 294 13.34 15.07 -12.60
C VAL A 294 12.28 14.55 -13.58
N LEU A 295 11.24 13.88 -13.12
CA LEU A 295 10.14 13.39 -13.98
C LEU A 295 9.35 14.52 -14.66
N THR A 296 9.29 15.71 -14.04
CA THR A 296 8.60 16.88 -14.61
C THR A 296 9.42 17.56 -15.71
N PHE A 297 10.72 17.79 -15.49
CA PHE A 297 11.53 18.69 -16.30
C PHE A 297 12.64 18.00 -17.11
N ALA A 298 12.97 16.75 -16.80
CA ALA A 298 14.02 16.06 -17.55
C ALA A 298 13.55 15.73 -18.97
N GLY A 299 14.40 15.99 -19.94
CA GLY A 299 14.19 15.49 -21.31
C GLY A 299 13.95 13.97 -21.25
N PHE A 300 12.97 13.49 -22.01
CA PHE A 300 12.42 12.12 -21.93
C PHE A 300 13.45 11.08 -22.45
N SER A 301 14.54 10.88 -21.73
CA SER A 301 15.44 9.76 -21.93
C SER A 301 15.16 8.67 -20.88
N ILE A 302 15.38 7.41 -21.23
CA ILE A 302 15.26 6.28 -20.32
C ILE A 302 16.10 6.53 -19.05
N ALA A 303 17.32 7.03 -19.19
CA ALA A 303 18.22 7.27 -18.07
C ALA A 303 17.70 8.35 -17.11
N THR A 304 17.14 9.45 -17.62
CA THR A 304 16.59 10.53 -16.76
C THR A 304 15.33 10.08 -16.03
N VAL A 305 14.42 9.40 -16.73
CA VAL A 305 13.20 8.87 -16.10
C VAL A 305 13.55 7.80 -15.06
N PHE A 306 14.47 6.92 -15.37
CA PHE A 306 14.95 5.90 -14.43
C PHE A 306 15.60 6.53 -13.19
N GLY A 307 16.46 7.54 -13.35
CA GLY A 307 17.07 8.30 -12.25
C GLY A 307 16.02 8.98 -11.37
N GLY A 308 15.00 9.60 -11.97
CA GLY A 308 13.86 10.18 -11.25
C GLY A 308 13.10 9.15 -10.41
N LEU A 309 12.86 7.95 -10.96
CA LEU A 309 12.22 6.84 -10.23
C LEU A 309 13.10 6.34 -9.08
N VAL A 310 14.43 6.24 -9.26
CA VAL A 310 15.36 5.82 -8.20
C VAL A 310 15.29 6.79 -7.03
N LEU A 311 15.35 8.10 -7.29
CA LEU A 311 15.24 9.13 -6.24
C LEU A 311 13.86 9.07 -5.53
N PHE A 312 12.79 8.96 -6.32
CA PHE A 312 11.44 8.83 -5.79
C PHE A 312 11.31 7.62 -4.85
N PHE A 313 11.69 6.42 -5.31
CA PHE A 313 11.58 5.20 -4.52
C PHE A 313 12.54 5.18 -3.32
N ALA A 314 13.71 5.84 -3.38
CA ALA A 314 14.60 5.95 -2.23
C ALA A 314 13.93 6.70 -1.07
N GLY A 315 13.25 7.81 -1.35
CA GLY A 315 12.47 8.53 -0.36
C GLY A 315 11.22 7.75 0.07
N PHE A 316 10.48 7.21 -0.90
CA PHE A 316 9.24 6.46 -0.67
C PHE A 316 9.46 5.24 0.24
N ASN A 317 10.41 4.37 -0.06
CA ASN A 317 10.67 3.15 0.71
C ASN A 317 11.04 3.45 2.17
N PHE A 318 11.84 4.52 2.41
CA PHE A 318 12.18 4.97 3.76
C PHE A 318 10.93 5.44 4.52
N LEU A 319 10.08 6.25 3.87
CA LEU A 319 8.88 6.81 4.48
C LEU A 319 7.82 5.73 4.72
N GLU A 320 7.64 4.80 3.79
CA GLU A 320 6.69 3.69 3.89
C GLU A 320 6.99 2.79 5.09
N ALA A 321 8.26 2.50 5.35
CA ALA A 321 8.67 1.73 6.52
C ALA A 321 8.69 2.57 7.81
N GLY A 322 9.11 3.83 7.72
CA GLY A 322 9.35 4.70 8.87
C GLY A 322 8.08 5.30 9.49
N LEU A 323 7.07 5.65 8.70
CA LEU A 323 5.85 6.29 9.21
C LEU A 323 5.06 5.39 10.17
N PRO A 324 4.72 4.12 9.82
CA PRO A 324 3.99 3.24 10.72
C PRO A 324 4.82 2.85 11.96
N ALA A 325 6.15 2.73 11.82
CA ALA A 325 7.02 2.49 12.95
C ALA A 325 6.98 3.65 13.97
N ARG A 326 6.98 4.90 13.51
CA ARG A 326 6.84 6.09 14.36
C ARG A 326 5.48 6.18 15.02
N LEU A 327 4.42 5.92 14.25
CA LEU A 327 3.06 5.89 14.79
C LEU A 327 2.96 4.89 15.94
N SER A 328 3.49 3.70 15.77
CA SER A 328 3.48 2.65 16.80
C SER A 328 4.24 3.00 18.07
N LEU A 329 5.21 3.94 18.00
CA LEU A 329 5.97 4.41 19.17
C LEU A 329 5.25 5.55 19.92
N ILE A 330 4.44 6.35 19.23
CA ILE A 330 3.75 7.53 19.79
C ILE A 330 2.35 7.15 20.29
N ALA A 331 1.72 6.16 19.67
CA ALA A 331 0.39 5.72 20.05
C ALA A 331 0.40 4.99 21.39
N ASP A 332 -0.53 5.37 22.27
CA ASP A 332 -0.74 4.72 23.55
C ASP A 332 -1.17 3.26 23.33
N ASP A 333 -0.78 2.34 24.21
CA ASP A 333 -1.05 0.90 24.06
C ASP A 333 -2.54 0.58 23.86
N ASP A 334 -3.42 1.26 24.62
CA ASP A 334 -4.87 1.08 24.56
C ASP A 334 -5.51 1.56 23.26
N SER A 335 -4.89 2.53 22.58
CA SER A 335 -5.41 3.16 21.37
C SER A 335 -4.61 2.82 20.10
N ARG A 336 -3.52 2.06 20.23
CA ARG A 336 -2.60 1.73 19.10
C ARG A 336 -3.35 1.09 17.93
N GLY A 337 -4.30 0.20 18.19
CA GLY A 337 -5.10 -0.43 17.14
C GLY A 337 -5.98 0.56 16.37
N ALA A 338 -6.64 1.50 17.10
CA ALA A 338 -7.45 2.55 16.50
C ALA A 338 -6.58 3.53 15.68
N SER A 339 -5.40 3.90 16.20
CA SER A 339 -4.45 4.78 15.52
C SER A 339 -3.90 4.16 14.24
N LEU A 340 -3.51 2.87 14.26
CA LEU A 340 -3.07 2.14 13.07
C LEU A 340 -4.21 1.98 12.06
N GLY A 341 -5.45 1.81 12.53
CA GLY A 341 -6.63 1.75 11.66
C GLY A 341 -6.88 3.07 10.93
N LEU A 342 -6.80 4.21 11.63
CA LEU A 342 -6.94 5.55 11.05
C LEU A 342 -5.81 5.86 10.07
N PHE A 343 -4.57 5.51 10.42
CA PHE A 343 -3.41 5.63 9.56
C PHE A 343 -3.58 4.87 8.25
N ALA A 344 -3.97 3.62 8.31
CA ALA A 344 -4.22 2.82 7.11
C ALA A 344 -5.41 3.34 6.29
N SER A 345 -6.48 3.86 6.94
CA SER A 345 -7.56 4.54 6.23
C SER A 345 -7.06 5.79 5.51
N SER A 346 -6.22 6.61 6.15
CA SER A 346 -5.59 7.79 5.54
C SER A 346 -4.70 7.42 4.36
N GLN A 347 -3.94 6.32 4.46
CA GLN A 347 -3.12 5.75 3.40
C GLN A 347 -3.96 5.43 2.14
N PHE A 348 -5.03 4.66 2.29
CA PHE A 348 -5.88 4.27 1.17
C PHE A 348 -6.71 5.44 0.62
N PHE A 349 -7.14 6.36 1.47
CA PHE A 349 -7.81 7.58 1.03
C PHE A 349 -6.85 8.49 0.23
N GLY A 350 -5.59 8.56 0.63
CA GLY A 350 -4.53 9.20 -0.15
C GLY A 350 -4.39 8.59 -1.54
N ALA A 351 -4.40 7.26 -1.65
CA ALA A 351 -4.35 6.57 -2.94
C ALA A 351 -5.57 6.90 -3.82
N PHE A 352 -6.77 7.00 -3.26
CA PHE A 352 -7.96 7.44 -3.99
C PHE A 352 -7.84 8.88 -4.52
N VAL A 353 -7.47 9.81 -3.66
CA VAL A 353 -7.31 11.23 -4.02
C VAL A 353 -6.17 11.40 -5.03
N GLY A 354 -5.08 10.65 -4.86
CA GLY A 354 -3.97 10.61 -5.82
C GLY A 354 -4.41 10.13 -7.21
N GLY A 355 -5.28 9.13 -7.28
CA GLY A 355 -5.89 8.69 -8.53
C GLY A 355 -6.68 9.80 -9.22
N LEU A 356 -7.55 10.51 -8.46
CA LEU A 356 -8.32 11.64 -8.99
C LEU A 356 -7.43 12.80 -9.47
N ILE A 357 -6.39 13.14 -8.68
CA ILE A 357 -5.42 14.19 -9.05
C ILE A 357 -4.67 13.76 -10.32
N GLY A 358 -4.15 12.53 -10.36
CA GLY A 358 -3.45 11.98 -11.52
C GLY A 358 -4.32 12.07 -12.78
N GLY A 359 -5.58 11.62 -12.70
CA GLY A 359 -6.53 11.71 -13.81
C GLY A 359 -6.85 13.14 -14.22
N ARG A 360 -7.06 14.07 -13.26
CA ARG A 360 -7.35 15.48 -13.54
C ARG A 360 -6.23 16.16 -14.32
N PHE A 361 -4.98 15.90 -13.95
CA PHE A 361 -3.84 16.52 -14.62
C PHE A 361 -3.38 15.75 -15.87
N LEU A 362 -3.68 14.45 -15.98
CA LEU A 362 -3.51 13.71 -17.23
C LEU A 362 -4.38 14.31 -18.37
N ALA A 363 -5.50 14.94 -18.03
CA ALA A 363 -6.39 15.63 -18.99
C ALA A 363 -5.73 16.76 -19.76
N THR A 364 -4.58 17.28 -19.32
CA THR A 364 -3.79 18.28 -20.07
C THR A 364 -3.07 17.68 -21.28
N GLY A 365 -3.02 16.35 -21.41
CA GLY A 365 -2.27 15.63 -22.45
C GLY A 365 -0.76 15.56 -22.18
N ARG A 366 -0.30 16.03 -21.01
CA ARG A 366 1.12 16.04 -20.63
C ARG A 366 1.31 15.31 -19.30
N PRO A 367 1.92 14.11 -19.29
CA PRO A 367 2.25 13.39 -18.04
C PRO A 367 3.07 14.24 -17.05
N ALA A 368 3.88 15.18 -17.57
CA ALA A 368 4.68 16.09 -16.75
C ALA A 368 3.85 16.93 -15.77
N ASP A 369 2.63 17.32 -16.12
CA ASP A 369 1.77 18.12 -15.27
C ASP A 369 1.30 17.35 -14.03
N VAL A 370 1.17 16.02 -14.13
CA VAL A 370 0.90 15.15 -12.98
C VAL A 370 2.08 15.13 -12.02
N PHE A 371 3.30 14.98 -12.54
CA PHE A 371 4.51 14.99 -11.72
C PHE A 371 4.75 16.35 -11.07
N PHE A 372 4.44 17.46 -11.79
CA PHE A 372 4.51 18.80 -11.22
C PHE A 372 3.59 18.99 -10.01
N VAL A 373 2.35 18.49 -10.06
CA VAL A 373 1.45 18.53 -8.89
C VAL A 373 1.99 17.66 -7.76
N CYS A 374 2.61 16.53 -8.05
CA CYS A 374 3.30 15.73 -7.05
C CYS A 374 4.46 16.49 -6.39
N VAL A 375 5.21 17.33 -7.15
CA VAL A 375 6.21 18.27 -6.58
C VAL A 375 5.56 19.22 -5.58
N LEU A 376 4.41 19.83 -5.94
CA LEU A 376 3.71 20.75 -5.04
C LEU A 376 3.24 20.04 -3.76
N MET A 377 2.73 18.81 -3.87
CA MET A 377 2.33 18.02 -2.71
C MET A 377 3.53 17.68 -1.81
N ALA A 378 4.67 17.31 -2.38
CA ALA A 378 5.89 17.04 -1.62
C ALA A 378 6.45 18.33 -0.97
N ALA A 379 6.36 19.48 -1.63
CA ALA A 379 6.73 20.78 -1.08
C ALA A 379 5.83 21.19 0.10
N ILE A 380 4.51 20.99 -0.02
CA ILE A 380 3.57 21.18 1.09
C ILE A 380 3.97 20.29 2.29
N TRP A 381 4.31 19.03 2.03
CA TRP A 381 4.77 18.13 3.09
C TRP A 381 6.02 18.67 3.81
N LEU A 382 7.04 19.12 3.07
CA LEU A 382 8.24 19.73 3.65
C LEU A 382 7.91 20.98 4.50
N ALA A 383 7.00 21.83 4.02
CA ALA A 383 6.51 22.98 4.76
C ALA A 383 5.85 22.57 6.09
N MET A 384 4.95 21.56 6.04
CA MET A 384 4.29 21.02 7.26
C MET A 384 5.31 20.49 8.29
N GLN A 385 6.40 19.85 7.83
CA GLN A 385 7.46 19.37 8.72
C GLN A 385 8.23 20.53 9.39
N SER A 386 8.51 21.59 8.64
CA SER A 386 9.22 22.77 9.15
C SER A 386 8.43 23.50 10.22
N PHE A 387 7.14 23.74 10.00
CA PHE A 387 6.25 24.37 10.99
C PHE A 387 6.07 23.54 12.27
N GLY A 388 6.13 22.19 12.17
CA GLY A 388 6.04 21.31 13.32
C GLY A 388 7.27 21.38 14.24
N ARG A 389 8.46 21.66 13.69
CA ARG A 389 9.71 21.81 14.47
C ARG A 389 9.75 23.11 15.27
N PHE A 390 9.17 24.20 14.77
CA PHE A 390 9.11 25.49 15.46
C PHE A 390 8.17 25.51 16.68
N ARG A 391 7.23 24.55 16.80
CA ARG A 391 6.31 24.45 17.94
C ARG A 391 6.79 23.53 19.05
N SER A 392 7.81 22.73 18.82
CA SER A 392 8.39 21.79 19.79
C SER A 392 9.75 22.26 20.36
N ALA A 393 10.26 23.41 19.95
CA ALA A 393 11.37 24.14 20.51
C ALA A 393 10.86 25.34 21.34
#